data_fce85a3e280ac209a877e6fbc5868174
#
_entry.id   fce85a3e280ac209a877e6fbc5868174
#
_cell.length_a   1.000
_cell.length_b   1.000
_cell.length_c   1.000
_cell.angle_alpha   90.00
_cell.angle_beta   90.00
_cell.angle_gamma   90.00
#
_symmetry.space_group_name_H-M   'P 1'
#
loop_
_entity.id
_entity.type
_entity.pdbx_description
1 polymer ?
#
loop_
_entity_poly.entity_id
_entity_poly.type
_entity_poly.pdbx_seq_one_letter_code
_entity_poly.pdbx_strand_id
1 'polypeptide(L)'
;MKLLEIKGLTARYNAGDVLKGLDLTVHEGEIVALLGSNGAGKSTTLRAISGLVPHVGGSVSFAGQQILGRKTEAIVKLGIAHVPEGRRLFPGLTVRDNILLGASNRKRVRRAELERQADEMLDFFPDLKRLEHSYCWSLSGGQMQMVAVARGLMAQPRLLLLDEPSLGLAPLIVQQVFRIVSRIRDRGTTVLLVEQNANVALSVADRGYVLEAGALMVSGRPDELWSNPQVRAAYLGGLATA
;
A
#
# COMPACT_ATOMS: atom_id res chain seq x y z
N MET A 1 -11.30 14.68 -5.66
CA MET A 1 -12.33 13.81 -6.30
C MET A 1 -12.23 12.40 -5.71
N LYS A 2 -13.34 11.60 -5.65
CA LYS A 2 -13.23 10.19 -5.22
C LYS A 2 -12.46 9.40 -6.26
N LEU A 3 -11.32 8.81 -5.88
CA LEU A 3 -10.50 7.96 -6.75
C LEU A 3 -10.87 6.48 -6.60
N LEU A 4 -11.00 5.99 -5.35
CA LEU A 4 -11.47 4.64 -5.04
C LEU A 4 -12.72 4.73 -4.16
N GLU A 5 -13.75 3.98 -4.48
CA GLU A 5 -14.95 3.83 -3.67
C GLU A 5 -15.28 2.34 -3.51
N ILE A 6 -15.38 1.90 -2.27
CA ILE A 6 -15.74 0.53 -1.87
C ILE A 6 -17.08 0.61 -1.16
N LYS A 7 -18.05 -0.24 -1.55
CA LYS A 7 -19.38 -0.33 -0.93
C LYS A 7 -19.74 -1.78 -0.68
N GLY A 8 -19.99 -2.09 0.58
CA GLY A 8 -20.42 -3.40 1.02
C GLY A 8 -19.48 -4.53 0.62
N LEU A 9 -18.15 -4.28 0.57
CA LEU A 9 -17.18 -5.28 0.11
C LEU A 9 -17.17 -6.48 1.05
N THR A 10 -17.50 -7.65 0.50
CA THR A 10 -17.33 -8.94 1.15
C THR A 10 -16.21 -9.73 0.46
N ALA A 11 -15.49 -10.53 1.23
CA ALA A 11 -14.46 -11.40 0.70
C ALA A 11 -14.44 -12.72 1.48
N ARG A 12 -14.34 -13.83 0.73
CA ARG A 12 -14.39 -15.17 1.29
C ARG A 12 -13.25 -16.03 0.75
N TYR A 13 -12.66 -16.81 1.63
CA TYR A 13 -11.78 -17.93 1.31
C TYR A 13 -12.41 -19.24 1.75
N ASN A 14 -11.80 -20.38 1.39
CA ASN A 14 -12.30 -21.70 1.80
C ASN A 14 -12.52 -21.83 3.30
N ALA A 15 -11.75 -21.10 4.12
CA ALA A 15 -11.82 -21.08 5.58
C ALA A 15 -12.95 -20.18 6.14
N GLY A 16 -13.69 -19.44 5.31
CA GLY A 16 -14.79 -18.58 5.73
C GLY A 16 -14.72 -17.14 5.24
N ASP A 17 -15.66 -16.33 5.75
CA ASP A 17 -15.78 -14.91 5.43
C ASP A 17 -14.72 -14.10 6.17
N VAL A 18 -13.96 -13.30 5.42
CA VAL A 18 -12.91 -12.41 5.95
C VAL A 18 -13.36 -10.96 5.97
N LEU A 19 -14.07 -10.49 4.93
CA LEU A 19 -14.67 -9.15 4.90
C LEU A 19 -16.19 -9.26 4.94
N LYS A 20 -16.83 -8.39 5.73
CA LYS A 20 -18.24 -8.47 6.09
C LYS A 20 -19.00 -7.19 5.76
N GLY A 21 -18.83 -6.67 4.52
CA GLY A 21 -19.52 -5.47 4.08
C GLY A 21 -18.74 -4.18 4.36
N LEU A 22 -17.47 -4.16 3.99
CA LEU A 22 -16.59 -2.99 4.19
C LEU A 22 -16.98 -1.84 3.24
N ASP A 23 -17.14 -0.65 3.81
CA ASP A 23 -17.25 0.63 3.11
C ASP A 23 -15.99 1.46 3.32
N LEU A 24 -15.39 1.95 2.22
CA LEU A 24 -14.18 2.76 2.26
C LEU A 24 -14.11 3.68 1.04
N THR A 25 -13.62 4.90 1.23
CA THR A 25 -13.41 5.85 0.12
C THR A 25 -12.01 6.43 0.20
N VAL A 26 -11.33 6.54 -0.96
CA VAL A 26 -10.04 7.23 -1.10
C VAL A 26 -10.21 8.35 -2.11
N HIS A 27 -9.80 9.58 -1.74
CA HIS A 27 -9.79 10.73 -2.65
C HIS A 27 -8.42 10.87 -3.33
N GLU A 28 -8.40 11.57 -4.46
CA GLU A 28 -7.13 11.85 -5.15
C GLU A 28 -6.18 12.68 -4.27
N GLY A 29 -4.91 12.31 -4.27
CA GLY A 29 -3.84 13.04 -3.59
C GLY A 29 -3.79 12.87 -2.08
N GLU A 30 -4.58 11.94 -1.47
CA GLU A 30 -4.51 11.67 -0.03
C GLU A 30 -3.76 10.37 0.28
N ILE A 31 -3.28 10.29 1.51
CA ILE A 31 -2.86 9.03 2.15
C ILE A 31 -4.00 8.58 3.05
N VAL A 32 -4.57 7.42 2.77
CA VAL A 32 -5.55 6.77 3.63
C VAL A 32 -4.91 5.58 4.33
N ALA A 33 -5.04 5.51 5.65
CA ALA A 33 -4.59 4.38 6.45
C ALA A 33 -5.76 3.42 6.75
N LEU A 34 -5.59 2.14 6.47
CA LEU A 34 -6.47 1.07 6.93
C LEU A 34 -5.77 0.32 8.05
N LEU A 35 -6.24 0.51 9.26
CA LEU A 35 -5.67 -0.02 10.49
C LEU A 35 -6.44 -1.27 10.95
N GLY A 36 -5.78 -2.13 11.69
CA GLY A 36 -6.40 -3.32 12.28
C GLY A 36 -5.38 -4.29 12.83
N SER A 37 -5.81 -5.17 13.72
CA SER A 37 -4.99 -6.29 14.20
C SER A 37 -4.69 -7.30 13.09
N ASN A 38 -3.80 -8.25 13.36
CA ASN A 38 -3.59 -9.38 12.44
C ASN A 38 -4.87 -10.19 12.29
N GLY A 39 -5.20 -10.55 11.05
CA GLY A 39 -6.45 -11.23 10.72
C GLY A 39 -7.68 -10.33 10.59
N ALA A 40 -7.60 -9.02 10.83
CA ALA A 40 -8.74 -8.10 10.69
C ALA A 40 -9.29 -7.96 9.25
N GLY A 41 -8.56 -8.42 8.22
CA GLY A 41 -8.99 -8.33 6.83
C GLY A 41 -8.25 -7.29 5.99
N LYS A 42 -7.27 -6.59 6.55
CA LYS A 42 -6.51 -5.50 5.90
C LYS A 42 -5.90 -5.91 4.54
N SER A 43 -5.01 -6.90 4.53
CA SER A 43 -4.36 -7.40 3.30
C SER A 43 -5.38 -8.01 2.33
N THR A 44 -6.47 -8.60 2.86
CA THR A 44 -7.57 -9.12 2.03
C THR A 44 -8.27 -7.98 1.30
N THR A 45 -8.43 -6.81 1.92
CA THR A 45 -8.99 -5.62 1.26
C THR A 45 -8.11 -5.20 0.07
N LEU A 46 -6.78 -5.09 0.24
CA LEU A 46 -5.87 -4.75 -0.86
C LEU A 46 -5.88 -5.81 -1.96
N ARG A 47 -5.91 -7.09 -1.59
CA ARG A 47 -5.99 -8.20 -2.55
C ARG A 47 -7.32 -8.20 -3.32
N ALA A 48 -8.45 -7.87 -2.68
CA ALA A 48 -9.74 -7.75 -3.34
C ALA A 48 -9.75 -6.59 -4.37
N ILE A 49 -9.22 -5.41 -4.00
CA ILE A 49 -9.03 -4.28 -4.91
C ILE A 49 -8.15 -4.69 -6.10
N SER A 50 -7.13 -5.51 -5.88
CA SER A 50 -6.17 -5.97 -6.90
C SER A 50 -6.67 -7.14 -7.76
N GLY A 51 -7.89 -7.66 -7.52
CA GLY A 51 -8.45 -8.79 -8.25
C GLY A 51 -7.77 -10.14 -7.92
N LEU A 52 -7.25 -10.29 -6.69
CA LEU A 52 -6.53 -11.47 -6.22
C LEU A 52 -7.35 -12.35 -5.27
N VAL A 53 -8.62 -11.99 -4.98
CA VAL A 53 -9.51 -12.78 -4.13
C VAL A 53 -10.58 -13.43 -5.00
N PRO A 54 -10.77 -14.77 -4.91
CA PRO A 54 -11.66 -15.49 -5.82
C PRO A 54 -13.15 -15.22 -5.57
N HIS A 55 -13.55 -15.06 -4.31
CA HIS A 55 -14.95 -14.85 -3.93
C HIS A 55 -15.11 -13.49 -3.26
N VAL A 56 -15.65 -12.54 -4.00
CA VAL A 56 -15.89 -11.17 -3.56
C VAL A 56 -17.30 -10.75 -3.92
N GLY A 57 -17.91 -9.92 -3.05
CA GLY A 57 -19.22 -9.30 -3.27
C GLY A 57 -19.18 -7.81 -2.95
N GLY A 58 -20.27 -7.12 -3.22
CA GLY A 58 -20.36 -5.67 -3.09
C GLY A 58 -19.88 -4.94 -4.34
N SER A 59 -19.29 -3.77 -4.17
CA SER A 59 -18.84 -2.91 -5.28
C SER A 59 -17.49 -2.27 -4.97
N VAL A 60 -16.59 -2.27 -5.94
CA VAL A 60 -15.31 -1.51 -5.90
C VAL A 60 -15.18 -0.74 -7.20
N SER A 61 -15.21 0.58 -7.13
CA SER A 61 -15.02 1.45 -8.29
C SER A 61 -13.73 2.27 -8.16
N PHE A 62 -13.00 2.39 -9.25
CA PHE A 62 -11.79 3.19 -9.38
C PHE A 62 -11.97 4.20 -10.50
N ALA A 63 -11.82 5.49 -10.19
CA ALA A 63 -12.08 6.61 -11.11
C ALA A 63 -13.46 6.48 -11.82
N GLY A 64 -14.49 6.09 -11.07
CA GLY A 64 -15.85 5.88 -11.56
C GLY A 64 -16.11 4.58 -12.33
N GLN A 65 -15.08 3.73 -12.53
CA GLN A 65 -15.22 2.45 -13.23
C GLN A 65 -15.26 1.29 -12.24
N GLN A 66 -16.24 0.39 -12.37
CA GLN A 66 -16.31 -0.84 -11.59
C GLN A 66 -15.10 -1.74 -11.90
N ILE A 67 -14.37 -2.14 -10.85
CA ILE A 67 -13.17 -2.98 -10.97
C ILE A 67 -13.28 -4.32 -10.25
N LEU A 68 -14.27 -4.50 -9.36
CA LEU A 68 -14.48 -5.75 -8.65
C LEU A 68 -14.67 -6.91 -9.63
N GLY A 69 -13.96 -8.01 -9.41
CA GLY A 69 -14.01 -9.18 -10.30
C GLY A 69 -13.24 -9.05 -11.62
N ARG A 70 -12.59 -7.91 -11.89
CA ARG A 70 -11.70 -7.79 -13.05
C ARG A 70 -10.38 -8.53 -12.82
N LYS A 71 -9.76 -8.98 -13.91
CA LYS A 71 -8.41 -9.57 -13.88
C LYS A 71 -7.38 -8.52 -13.44
N THR A 72 -6.38 -8.95 -12.66
CA THR A 72 -5.32 -8.09 -12.12
C THR A 72 -4.64 -7.24 -13.19
N GLU A 73 -4.36 -7.80 -14.39
CA GLU A 73 -3.73 -7.05 -15.47
C GLU A 73 -4.58 -5.87 -15.98
N ALA A 74 -5.90 -6.01 -15.92
CA ALA A 74 -6.82 -4.93 -16.28
C ALA A 74 -6.82 -3.83 -15.21
N ILE A 75 -6.77 -4.21 -13.93
CA ILE A 75 -6.73 -3.28 -12.79
C ILE A 75 -5.42 -2.48 -12.80
N VAL A 76 -4.28 -3.15 -13.01
CA VAL A 76 -2.96 -2.49 -13.10
C VAL A 76 -2.93 -1.47 -14.24
N LYS A 77 -3.54 -1.77 -15.39
CA LYS A 77 -3.64 -0.83 -16.53
C LYS A 77 -4.47 0.42 -16.24
N LEU A 78 -5.36 0.38 -15.26
CA LEU A 78 -6.13 1.55 -14.83
C LEU A 78 -5.30 2.49 -13.95
N GLY A 79 -4.10 2.07 -13.50
CA GLY A 79 -3.21 2.86 -12.67
C GLY A 79 -3.25 2.51 -11.18
N ILE A 80 -3.57 1.26 -10.83
CA ILE A 80 -3.41 0.73 -9.47
C ILE A 80 -2.15 -0.12 -9.41
N ALA A 81 -1.24 0.19 -8.48
CA ALA A 81 -0.09 -0.66 -8.18
C ALA A 81 -0.20 -1.18 -6.75
N HIS A 82 0.17 -2.44 -6.54
CA HIS A 82 0.14 -3.11 -5.24
C HIS A 82 1.55 -3.56 -4.85
N VAL A 83 2.02 -3.06 -3.72
CA VAL A 83 3.25 -3.51 -3.05
C VAL A 83 2.81 -4.42 -1.89
N PRO A 84 2.84 -5.73 -2.07
CA PRO A 84 2.37 -6.68 -1.06
C PRO A 84 3.36 -6.84 0.08
N GLU A 85 2.88 -7.35 1.20
CA GLU A 85 3.70 -7.82 2.30
C GLU A 85 4.78 -8.81 1.82
N GLY A 86 5.94 -8.80 2.48
CA GLY A 86 7.06 -9.69 2.15
C GLY A 86 7.87 -9.24 0.93
N ARG A 87 7.66 -7.98 0.46
CA ARG A 87 8.47 -7.28 -0.56
C ARG A 87 8.43 -7.90 -1.95
N ARG A 88 8.38 -9.25 -2.08
CA ARG A 88 8.26 -10.03 -3.32
C ARG A 88 9.22 -9.57 -4.43
N LEU A 89 10.48 -9.33 -4.07
CA LEU A 89 11.54 -9.01 -5.03
C LEU A 89 12.02 -10.28 -5.76
N PHE A 90 12.70 -10.05 -6.88
CA PHE A 90 13.44 -11.09 -7.59
C PHE A 90 14.88 -11.08 -7.07
N PRO A 91 15.27 -12.01 -6.18
CA PRO A 91 16.54 -11.91 -5.45
C PRO A 91 17.76 -12.02 -6.38
N GLY A 92 17.67 -12.75 -7.48
CA GLY A 92 18.71 -12.92 -8.49
C GLY A 92 18.82 -11.78 -9.50
N LEU A 93 18.02 -10.72 -9.36
CA LEU A 93 18.12 -9.50 -10.16
C LEU A 93 18.71 -8.35 -9.36
N THR A 94 19.32 -7.40 -10.06
CA THR A 94 19.84 -6.17 -9.44
C THR A 94 18.70 -5.27 -8.93
N VAL A 95 19.04 -4.27 -8.13
CA VAL A 95 18.12 -3.20 -7.71
C VAL A 95 17.49 -2.54 -8.94
N ARG A 96 18.33 -2.14 -9.90
CA ARG A 96 17.88 -1.48 -11.15
C ARG A 96 16.93 -2.37 -11.94
N ASP A 97 17.26 -3.65 -12.12
CA ASP A 97 16.41 -4.59 -12.85
C ASP A 97 15.06 -4.79 -12.16
N ASN A 98 15.05 -4.93 -10.83
CA ASN A 98 13.80 -5.00 -10.07
C ASN A 98 12.93 -3.76 -10.26
N ILE A 99 13.52 -2.56 -10.26
CA ILE A 99 12.80 -1.30 -10.52
C ILE A 99 12.21 -1.32 -11.92
N LEU A 100 13.01 -1.63 -12.94
CA LEU A 100 12.58 -1.67 -14.35
C LEU A 100 11.42 -2.65 -14.59
N LEU A 101 11.38 -3.79 -13.89
CA LEU A 101 10.27 -4.74 -13.96
C LEU A 101 8.91 -4.12 -13.56
N GLY A 102 8.91 -3.08 -12.74
CA GLY A 102 7.69 -2.36 -12.36
C GLY A 102 6.96 -1.72 -13.55
N ALA A 103 7.64 -1.49 -14.66
CA ALA A 103 7.06 -0.93 -15.88
C ALA A 103 6.53 -2.00 -16.86
N SER A 104 6.52 -3.28 -16.52
CA SER A 104 6.14 -4.40 -17.41
C SER A 104 4.71 -4.29 -17.96
N ASN A 105 3.82 -3.58 -17.29
CA ASN A 105 2.45 -3.29 -17.73
C ASN A 105 2.36 -2.13 -18.75
N ARG A 106 3.46 -1.37 -18.96
CA ARG A 106 3.50 -0.15 -19.77
C ARG A 106 3.93 -0.46 -21.19
N LYS A 107 2.96 -0.82 -22.02
CA LYS A 107 3.22 -1.12 -23.45
C LYS A 107 3.61 0.14 -24.23
N ARG A 108 4.50 -0.02 -25.23
CA ARG A 108 4.94 1.02 -26.15
C ARG A 108 5.82 2.13 -25.56
N VAL A 109 6.33 1.98 -24.33
CA VAL A 109 7.35 2.91 -23.79
C VAL A 109 8.71 2.49 -24.32
N ARG A 110 9.49 3.43 -24.84
CA ARG A 110 10.85 3.16 -25.35
C ARG A 110 11.78 2.78 -24.20
N ARG A 111 12.72 1.87 -24.44
CA ARG A 111 13.68 1.43 -23.42
C ARG A 111 14.45 2.60 -22.78
N ALA A 112 14.93 3.54 -23.60
CA ALA A 112 15.63 4.73 -23.13
C ALA A 112 14.79 5.56 -22.13
N GLU A 113 13.47 5.65 -22.34
CA GLU A 113 12.57 6.34 -21.44
C GLU A 113 12.37 5.57 -20.12
N LEU A 114 12.32 4.23 -20.17
CA LEU A 114 12.26 3.41 -18.96
C LEU A 114 13.54 3.52 -18.14
N GLU A 115 14.71 3.55 -18.80
CA GLU A 115 16.00 3.73 -18.13
C GLU A 115 16.07 5.10 -17.45
N ARG A 116 15.66 6.17 -18.14
CA ARG A 116 15.60 7.52 -17.54
C ARG A 116 14.68 7.56 -16.31
N GLN A 117 13.53 6.91 -16.37
CA GLN A 117 12.61 6.82 -15.23
C GLN A 117 13.16 5.97 -14.10
N ALA A 118 13.94 4.93 -14.37
CA ALA A 118 14.66 4.18 -13.36
C ALA A 118 15.72 5.06 -12.66
N ASP A 119 16.42 5.92 -13.40
CA ASP A 119 17.34 6.91 -12.81
C ASP A 119 16.59 7.90 -11.89
N GLU A 120 15.41 8.39 -12.32
CA GLU A 120 14.55 9.24 -11.48
C GLU A 120 14.09 8.53 -10.20
N MET A 121 13.79 7.22 -10.28
CA MET A 121 13.48 6.44 -9.08
C MET A 121 14.72 6.32 -8.16
N LEU A 122 15.90 6.06 -8.70
CA LEU A 122 17.13 6.01 -7.91
C LEU A 122 17.48 7.36 -7.28
N ASP A 123 17.20 8.47 -7.96
CA ASP A 123 17.33 9.82 -7.36
C ASP A 123 16.28 10.08 -6.27
N PHE A 124 15.09 9.51 -6.41
CA PHE A 124 14.06 9.60 -5.38
C PHE A 124 14.38 8.76 -4.14
N PHE A 125 15.15 7.65 -4.30
CA PHE A 125 15.63 6.76 -3.25
C PHE A 125 17.16 6.77 -3.18
N PRO A 126 17.81 7.82 -2.62
CA PRO A 126 19.27 7.98 -2.68
C PRO A 126 20.07 6.80 -2.10
N ASP A 127 19.51 6.11 -1.08
CA ASP A 127 20.12 4.94 -0.48
C ASP A 127 20.22 3.76 -1.46
N LEU A 128 19.34 3.69 -2.47
CA LEU A 128 19.37 2.66 -3.51
C LEU A 128 20.33 3.01 -4.64
N LYS A 129 20.61 4.29 -4.89
CA LYS A 129 21.46 4.73 -6.00
C LYS A 129 22.85 4.10 -5.95
N ARG A 130 23.42 4.00 -4.76
CA ARG A 130 24.75 3.36 -4.55
C ARG A 130 24.72 1.85 -4.73
N LEU A 131 23.53 1.26 -4.70
CA LEU A 131 23.28 -0.18 -4.73
C LEU A 131 22.61 -0.63 -6.05
N GLU A 132 22.53 0.26 -7.04
CA GLU A 132 21.76 -0.01 -8.27
C GLU A 132 22.15 -1.30 -9.00
N HIS A 133 23.44 -1.66 -8.95
CA HIS A 133 23.98 -2.88 -9.54
C HIS A 133 24.11 -4.05 -8.55
N SER A 134 23.76 -3.85 -7.27
CA SER A 134 23.77 -4.90 -6.26
C SER A 134 22.58 -5.83 -6.46
N TYR A 135 22.76 -7.12 -6.25
CA TYR A 135 21.68 -8.10 -6.26
C TYR A 135 20.78 -7.95 -5.05
N CYS A 136 19.47 -8.11 -5.23
CA CYS A 136 18.50 -7.89 -4.16
C CYS A 136 18.63 -8.86 -2.98
N TRP A 137 19.23 -10.05 -3.15
CA TRP A 137 19.50 -10.98 -2.05
C TRP A 137 20.53 -10.45 -1.04
N SER A 138 21.39 -9.49 -1.43
CA SER A 138 22.42 -8.91 -0.56
C SER A 138 21.95 -7.68 0.25
N LEU A 139 20.71 -7.24 0.04
CA LEU A 139 20.18 -6.03 0.65
C LEU A 139 19.65 -6.26 2.06
N SER A 140 19.73 -5.21 2.89
CA SER A 140 19.01 -5.17 4.16
C SER A 140 17.49 -5.16 3.97
N GLY A 141 16.73 -5.51 5.02
CA GLY A 141 15.27 -5.49 4.97
C GLY A 141 14.67 -4.14 4.56
N GLY A 142 15.24 -3.04 5.04
CA GLY A 142 14.80 -1.68 4.67
C GLY A 142 15.09 -1.34 3.21
N GLN A 143 16.28 -1.69 2.74
CA GLN A 143 16.66 -1.51 1.32
C GLN A 143 15.74 -2.31 0.40
N MET A 144 15.46 -3.57 0.73
CA MET A 144 14.50 -4.40 -0.01
C MET A 144 13.11 -3.76 -0.03
N GLN A 145 12.65 -3.17 1.08
CA GLN A 145 11.37 -2.47 1.14
C GLN A 145 11.35 -1.26 0.20
N MET A 146 12.42 -0.46 0.20
CA MET A 146 12.54 0.69 -0.70
C MET A 146 12.54 0.26 -2.18
N VAL A 147 13.22 -0.84 -2.54
CA VAL A 147 13.20 -1.39 -3.91
C VAL A 147 11.78 -1.83 -4.29
N ALA A 148 11.03 -2.48 -3.39
CA ALA A 148 9.66 -2.91 -3.65
C ALA A 148 8.73 -1.71 -3.91
N VAL A 149 8.86 -0.63 -3.15
CA VAL A 149 8.10 0.62 -3.35
C VAL A 149 8.51 1.29 -4.67
N ALA A 150 9.81 1.42 -4.94
CA ALA A 150 10.34 1.99 -6.18
C ALA A 150 9.82 1.23 -7.42
N ARG A 151 9.81 -0.11 -7.35
CA ARG A 151 9.23 -0.96 -8.39
C ARG A 151 7.74 -0.70 -8.58
N GLY A 152 6.98 -0.53 -7.49
CA GLY A 152 5.56 -0.17 -7.57
C GLY A 152 5.33 1.18 -8.24
N LEU A 153 6.15 2.17 -7.93
CA LEU A 153 6.08 3.52 -8.52
C LEU A 153 6.47 3.56 -9.99
N MET A 154 7.33 2.64 -10.44
CA MET A 154 7.73 2.54 -11.85
C MET A 154 6.55 2.23 -12.79
N ALA A 155 5.46 1.67 -12.26
CA ALA A 155 4.19 1.52 -12.97
C ALA A 155 3.47 2.87 -13.23
N GLN A 156 3.94 3.98 -12.65
CA GLN A 156 3.29 5.30 -12.64
C GLN A 156 1.83 5.25 -12.17
N PRO A 157 1.57 4.72 -10.97
CA PRO A 157 0.20 4.51 -10.51
C PRO A 157 -0.47 5.83 -10.10
N ARG A 158 -1.80 5.89 -10.29
CA ARG A 158 -2.66 6.90 -9.65
C ARG A 158 -2.96 6.54 -8.20
N LEU A 159 -3.02 5.22 -7.90
CA LEU A 159 -3.22 4.66 -6.56
C LEU A 159 -2.16 3.62 -6.27
N LEU A 160 -1.38 3.84 -5.22
CA LEU A 160 -0.42 2.90 -4.67
C LEU A 160 -1.02 2.22 -3.43
N LEU A 161 -1.13 0.90 -3.46
CA LEU A 161 -1.53 0.07 -2.35
C LEU A 161 -0.28 -0.45 -1.64
N LEU A 162 -0.13 -0.17 -0.34
CA LEU A 162 1.01 -0.61 0.48
C LEU A 162 0.51 -1.54 1.59
N ASP A 163 0.99 -2.79 1.60
CA ASP A 163 0.61 -3.81 2.57
C ASP A 163 1.72 -3.98 3.62
N GLU A 164 1.50 -3.45 4.82
CA GLU A 164 2.39 -3.49 6.00
C GLU A 164 3.86 -3.11 5.69
N PRO A 165 4.11 -1.92 5.13
CA PRO A 165 5.46 -1.54 4.70
C PRO A 165 6.47 -1.40 5.85
N SER A 166 6.02 -1.32 7.11
CA SER A 166 6.89 -1.24 8.29
C SER A 166 7.28 -2.58 8.88
N LEU A 167 6.62 -3.68 8.47
CA LEU A 167 6.75 -4.98 9.12
C LEU A 167 8.20 -5.50 9.10
N GLY A 168 8.71 -5.84 10.29
CA GLY A 168 10.06 -6.41 10.45
C GLY A 168 11.19 -5.43 10.17
N LEU A 169 10.94 -4.13 10.24
CA LEU A 169 11.95 -3.08 10.08
C LEU A 169 12.33 -2.44 11.42
N ALA A 170 13.60 -2.03 11.52
CA ALA A 170 14.07 -1.24 12.66
C ALA A 170 13.38 0.14 12.70
N PRO A 171 13.13 0.73 13.89
CA PRO A 171 12.38 1.98 14.05
C PRO A 171 12.87 3.14 13.18
N LEU A 172 14.16 3.29 13.02
CA LEU A 172 14.76 4.35 12.19
C LEU A 172 14.39 4.15 10.70
N ILE A 173 14.39 2.90 10.23
CA ILE A 173 14.04 2.56 8.85
C ILE A 173 12.54 2.75 8.62
N VAL A 174 11.70 2.41 9.59
CA VAL A 174 10.25 2.70 9.53
C VAL A 174 10.02 4.19 9.28
N GLN A 175 10.68 5.08 10.05
CA GLN A 175 10.57 6.53 9.83
C GLN A 175 10.98 6.94 8.42
N GLN A 176 12.04 6.34 7.85
CA GLN A 176 12.47 6.62 6.49
C GLN A 176 11.42 6.19 5.46
N VAL A 177 10.87 4.98 5.60
CA VAL A 177 9.81 4.48 4.71
C VAL A 177 8.59 5.42 4.72
N PHE A 178 8.15 5.87 5.89
CA PHE A 178 6.96 6.74 5.98
C PHE A 178 7.23 8.16 5.48
N ARG A 179 8.44 8.70 5.63
CA ARG A 179 8.84 9.95 4.93
C ARG A 179 8.76 9.79 3.41
N ILE A 180 9.15 8.63 2.89
CA ILE A 180 9.02 8.32 1.46
C ILE A 180 7.55 8.26 1.05
N VAL A 181 6.68 7.64 1.85
CA VAL A 181 5.23 7.60 1.59
C VAL A 181 4.64 9.02 1.49
N SER A 182 5.01 9.93 2.40
CA SER A 182 4.60 11.34 2.32
C SER A 182 5.09 12.00 1.03
N ARG A 183 6.37 11.81 0.66
CA ARG A 183 6.94 12.35 -0.58
C ARG A 183 6.26 11.78 -1.84
N ILE A 184 5.79 10.54 -1.81
CA ILE A 184 5.03 9.91 -2.90
C ILE A 184 3.70 10.65 -3.10
N ARG A 185 2.97 10.92 -2.01
CA ARG A 185 1.74 11.72 -2.04
C ARG A 185 2.00 13.14 -2.56
N ASP A 186 3.06 13.79 -2.09
CA ASP A 186 3.43 15.17 -2.49
C ASP A 186 3.76 15.28 -3.99
N ARG A 187 4.09 14.15 -4.64
CA ARG A 187 4.21 14.02 -6.10
C ARG A 187 2.90 13.71 -6.82
N GLY A 188 1.78 13.70 -6.10
CA GLY A 188 0.44 13.51 -6.66
C GLY A 188 -0.05 12.05 -6.72
N THR A 189 0.73 11.07 -6.22
CA THR A 189 0.27 9.68 -6.15
C THR A 189 -0.59 9.49 -4.89
N THR A 190 -1.82 9.01 -5.08
CA THR A 190 -2.71 8.63 -3.96
C THR A 190 -2.21 7.33 -3.32
N VAL A 191 -2.30 7.21 -2.00
CA VAL A 191 -1.82 6.03 -1.27
C VAL A 191 -2.92 5.45 -0.40
N LEU A 192 -3.17 4.14 -0.50
CA LEU A 192 -3.91 3.36 0.48
C LEU A 192 -2.91 2.46 1.20
N LEU A 193 -2.70 2.74 2.46
CA LEU A 193 -1.72 2.13 3.33
C LEU A 193 -2.41 1.20 4.33
N VAL A 194 -1.99 -0.04 4.40
CA VAL A 194 -2.43 -0.99 5.43
C VAL A 194 -1.32 -1.14 6.46
N GLU A 195 -1.67 -1.01 7.74
CA GLU A 195 -0.71 -1.12 8.85
C GLU A 195 -1.34 -1.66 10.13
N GLN A 196 -0.51 -2.30 10.94
CA GLN A 196 -0.85 -2.65 12.31
C GLN A 196 -0.43 -1.56 13.28
N ASN A 197 0.69 -0.88 13.02
CA ASN A 197 1.19 0.20 13.86
C ASN A 197 0.45 1.52 13.56
N ALA A 198 -0.60 1.79 14.34
CA ALA A 198 -1.43 2.98 14.19
C ALA A 198 -0.64 4.28 14.35
N ASN A 199 0.36 4.32 15.28
CA ASN A 199 1.17 5.51 15.52
C ASN A 199 1.86 5.98 14.24
N VAL A 200 2.50 5.05 13.56
CA VAL A 200 3.28 5.37 12.36
C VAL A 200 2.36 5.67 11.19
N ALA A 201 1.30 4.88 11.00
CA ALA A 201 0.37 5.07 9.90
C ALA A 201 -0.36 6.42 9.99
N LEU A 202 -0.91 6.75 11.17
CA LEU A 202 -1.65 8.00 11.38
C LEU A 202 -0.76 9.24 11.37
N SER A 203 0.56 9.10 11.58
CA SER A 203 1.48 10.25 11.50
C SER A 203 1.63 10.82 10.10
N VAL A 204 1.27 10.06 9.05
CA VAL A 204 1.36 10.48 7.65
C VAL A 204 0.03 10.48 6.92
N ALA A 205 -0.99 9.84 7.48
CA ALA A 205 -2.30 9.72 6.86
C ALA A 205 -3.11 11.02 6.96
N ASP A 206 -3.90 11.29 5.92
CA ASP A 206 -4.90 12.35 5.92
C ASP A 206 -6.21 11.86 6.56
N ARG A 207 -6.52 10.56 6.42
CA ARG A 207 -7.67 9.87 7.03
C ARG A 207 -7.32 8.42 7.36
N GLY A 208 -8.04 7.87 8.34
CA GLY A 208 -7.90 6.49 8.74
C GLY A 208 -9.23 5.74 8.83
N TYR A 209 -9.16 4.45 8.62
CA TYR A 209 -10.22 3.47 8.82
C TYR A 209 -9.69 2.39 9.75
N VAL A 210 -10.46 2.00 10.75
CA VAL A 210 -10.08 0.93 11.68
C VAL A 210 -10.96 -0.27 11.43
N LEU A 211 -10.33 -1.37 11.07
CA LEU A 211 -10.96 -2.64 10.72
C LEU A 211 -10.84 -3.63 11.88
N GLU A 212 -11.95 -4.25 12.27
CA GLU A 212 -11.98 -5.30 13.28
C GLU A 212 -12.82 -6.47 12.77
N ALA A 213 -12.28 -7.69 12.83
CA ALA A 213 -12.96 -8.93 12.44
C ALA A 213 -13.71 -8.86 11.08
N GLY A 214 -13.15 -8.16 10.10
CA GLY A 214 -13.69 -8.03 8.75
C GLY A 214 -14.69 -6.91 8.54
N ALA A 215 -15.01 -6.12 9.57
CA ALA A 215 -15.94 -5.00 9.51
C ALA A 215 -15.26 -3.67 9.86
N LEU A 216 -15.80 -2.56 9.35
CA LEU A 216 -15.36 -1.23 9.73
C LEU A 216 -15.85 -0.92 11.15
N MET A 217 -14.93 -0.59 12.06
CA MET A 217 -15.23 -0.16 13.42
C MET A 217 -15.44 1.36 13.49
N VAL A 218 -14.50 2.13 12.99
CA VAL A 218 -14.51 3.59 13.01
C VAL A 218 -13.66 4.15 11.88
N SER A 219 -14.00 5.34 11.41
CA SER A 219 -13.19 6.11 10.45
C SER A 219 -13.21 7.59 10.82
N GLY A 220 -12.16 8.31 10.45
CA GLY A 220 -12.05 9.74 10.71
C GLY A 220 -10.67 10.30 10.38
N ARG A 221 -10.44 11.54 10.78
CA ARG A 221 -9.12 12.16 10.73
C ARG A 221 -8.21 11.58 11.81
N PRO A 222 -6.87 11.68 11.65
CA PRO A 222 -5.95 11.16 12.66
C PRO A 222 -6.24 11.65 14.08
N ASP A 223 -6.51 12.94 14.27
CA ASP A 223 -6.85 13.55 15.56
C ASP A 223 -8.13 12.96 16.18
N GLU A 224 -9.16 12.72 15.37
CA GLU A 224 -10.41 12.09 15.80
C GLU A 224 -10.17 10.63 16.22
N LEU A 225 -9.39 9.88 15.45
CA LEU A 225 -9.05 8.50 15.75
C LEU A 225 -8.18 8.38 17.01
N TRP A 226 -7.23 9.30 17.21
CA TRP A 226 -6.42 9.38 18.42
C TRP A 226 -7.24 9.64 19.68
N SER A 227 -8.33 10.41 19.54
CA SER A 227 -9.24 10.75 20.64
C SER A 227 -10.24 9.64 20.94
N ASN A 228 -10.44 8.68 20.03
CA ASN A 228 -11.43 7.63 20.17
C ASN A 228 -10.99 6.59 21.25
N PRO A 229 -11.78 6.34 22.31
CA PRO A 229 -11.40 5.42 23.38
C PRO A 229 -11.17 3.98 22.90
N GLN A 230 -11.96 3.50 21.93
CA GLN A 230 -11.84 2.14 21.39
C GLN A 230 -10.54 1.97 20.59
N VAL A 231 -10.18 2.97 19.78
CA VAL A 231 -8.91 2.97 19.04
C VAL A 231 -7.73 3.02 20.01
N ARG A 232 -7.81 3.86 21.03
CA ARG A 232 -6.78 3.94 22.09
C ARG A 232 -6.60 2.61 22.80
N ALA A 233 -7.65 1.97 23.22
CA ALA A 233 -7.59 0.68 23.93
C ALA A 233 -7.00 -0.43 23.05
N ALA A 234 -7.40 -0.50 21.77
CA ALA A 234 -7.00 -1.56 20.86
C ALA A 234 -5.58 -1.38 20.27
N TYR A 235 -5.14 -0.14 20.01
CA TYR A 235 -3.95 0.13 19.20
C TYR A 235 -2.93 1.06 19.87
N LEU A 236 -3.31 1.77 20.95
CA LEU A 236 -2.48 2.75 21.63
C LEU A 236 -2.27 2.39 23.11
N GLY A 237 -2.90 1.36 23.59
CA GLY A 237 -2.92 0.90 24.98
C GLY A 237 -1.62 0.22 25.43
N GLY A 238 -0.49 0.92 25.32
CA GLY A 238 0.79 0.53 25.90
C GLY A 238 1.45 1.64 26.73
N LEU A 239 0.84 2.83 26.76
CA LEU A 239 1.22 3.90 27.69
C LEU A 239 0.14 3.99 28.80
N ALA A 240 0.03 2.92 29.60
CA ALA A 240 -0.55 3.07 30.93
C ALA A 240 0.33 4.08 31.68
N THR A 241 -0.29 5.18 32.07
CA THR A 241 0.20 6.13 33.04
C THR A 241 1.03 5.44 34.14
N ALA A 242 2.31 5.74 34.19
CA ALA A 242 3.10 5.70 35.41
C ALA A 242 3.27 7.12 35.91
#